data_e511c5bd33bf4e6b5f7f9c42f6a4f6bf
#
_entry.id   e511c5bd33bf4e6b5f7f9c42f6a4f6bf
#
_cell.length_a   1.000
_cell.length_b   1.000
_cell.length_c   1.000
_cell.angle_alpha   90.00
_cell.angle_beta   90.00
_cell.angle_gamma   90.00
#
_symmetry.space_group_name_H-M   'P 1'
#
loop_
_entity.id
_entity.type
_entity.pdbx_description
1 polymer ?
#
loop_
_entity_poly.entity_id
_entity_poly.type
_entity_poly.pdbx_seq_one_letter_code
_entity_poly.pdbx_strand_id
1 'polypeptide(L)'
;MIKLDIVNRVAERTGVPKMKAEQAVDALFHSMKEALSRGERIELRGFGVFVVKPRKRGVGRNPRTGEEVAIPSGKTIRFKPGKELQAHGFDSEDDHHDEDHNSQEELHTGGPTPGDNDNGDAGTEPRTEF
;
A
#
# COMPACT_ATOMS: atom_id res chain seq x y z
N MET A 1 9.82 1.24 -27.03
CA MET A 1 8.73 0.37 -27.53
C MET A 1 7.44 1.16 -27.52
N ILE A 2 6.75 1.20 -28.63
CA ILE A 2 5.43 1.83 -28.79
C ILE A 2 4.38 0.77 -29.12
N LYS A 3 3.10 1.14 -29.14
CA LYS A 3 2.01 0.21 -29.46
C LYS A 3 2.22 -0.53 -30.80
N LEU A 4 2.72 0.19 -31.81
CA LEU A 4 2.98 -0.40 -33.12
C LEU A 4 4.01 -1.54 -33.07
N ASP A 5 5.02 -1.43 -32.22
CA ASP A 5 6.01 -2.49 -32.05
C ASP A 5 5.38 -3.76 -31.47
N ILE A 6 4.44 -3.57 -30.52
CA ILE A 6 3.67 -4.68 -29.95
C ILE A 6 2.81 -5.35 -31.01
N VAL A 7 2.09 -4.55 -31.80
CA VAL A 7 1.25 -5.06 -32.91
C VAL A 7 2.07 -5.87 -33.89
N ASN A 8 3.23 -5.36 -34.30
CA ASN A 8 4.11 -6.08 -35.24
C ASN A 8 4.56 -7.41 -34.64
N ARG A 9 4.98 -7.44 -33.38
CA ARG A 9 5.38 -8.69 -32.69
C ARG A 9 4.24 -9.69 -32.56
N VAL A 10 3.04 -9.21 -32.26
CA VAL A 10 1.85 -10.08 -32.20
C VAL A 10 1.57 -10.69 -33.57
N ALA A 11 1.60 -9.89 -34.63
CA ALA A 11 1.40 -10.36 -35.99
C ALA A 11 2.43 -11.41 -36.37
N GLU A 12 3.71 -11.16 -36.11
CA GLU A 12 4.79 -12.13 -36.40
C GLU A 12 4.65 -13.44 -35.65
N ARG A 13 4.36 -13.37 -34.34
CA ARG A 13 4.29 -14.57 -33.50
C ARG A 13 3.05 -15.41 -33.70
N THR A 14 1.94 -14.79 -34.06
CA THR A 14 0.64 -15.45 -34.21
C THR A 14 0.32 -15.79 -35.68
N GLY A 15 1.01 -15.15 -36.62
CA GLY A 15 0.72 -15.29 -38.03
C GLY A 15 -0.58 -14.62 -38.50
N VAL A 16 -1.23 -13.83 -37.63
CA VAL A 16 -2.43 -13.08 -37.99
C VAL A 16 -2.08 -11.83 -38.79
N PRO A 17 -2.95 -11.38 -39.71
CA PRO A 17 -2.75 -10.12 -40.42
C PRO A 17 -2.57 -8.94 -39.45
N LYS A 18 -1.72 -7.99 -39.82
CA LYS A 18 -1.40 -6.83 -38.98
C LYS A 18 -2.65 -6.07 -38.50
N MET A 19 -3.66 -5.91 -39.37
CA MET A 19 -4.92 -5.28 -39.01
C MET A 19 -5.65 -6.03 -37.87
N LYS A 20 -5.64 -7.35 -37.91
CA LYS A 20 -6.23 -8.18 -36.86
C LYS A 20 -5.42 -8.12 -35.56
N ALA A 21 -4.10 -8.12 -35.66
CA ALA A 21 -3.21 -7.95 -34.54
C ALA A 21 -3.42 -6.58 -33.86
N GLU A 22 -3.60 -5.52 -34.62
CA GLU A 22 -3.90 -4.19 -34.10
C GLU A 22 -5.22 -4.16 -33.35
N GLN A 23 -6.29 -4.73 -33.93
CA GLN A 23 -7.60 -4.83 -33.29
C GLN A 23 -7.52 -5.60 -31.96
N ALA A 24 -6.76 -6.69 -31.93
CA ALA A 24 -6.58 -7.50 -30.73
C ALA A 24 -5.84 -6.73 -29.62
N VAL A 25 -4.76 -6.03 -29.96
CA VAL A 25 -3.98 -5.23 -29.04
C VAL A 25 -4.82 -4.06 -28.51
N ASP A 26 -5.56 -3.38 -29.37
CA ASP A 26 -6.45 -2.29 -28.96
C ASP A 26 -7.56 -2.77 -28.04
N ALA A 27 -8.17 -3.91 -28.32
CA ALA A 27 -9.19 -4.52 -27.47
C ALA A 27 -8.62 -4.87 -26.08
N LEU A 28 -7.40 -5.43 -26.04
CA LEU A 28 -6.72 -5.76 -24.80
C LEU A 28 -6.50 -4.51 -23.92
N PHE A 29 -5.87 -3.48 -24.47
CA PHE A 29 -5.61 -2.26 -23.72
C PHE A 29 -6.88 -1.52 -23.34
N HIS A 30 -7.90 -1.55 -24.18
CA HIS A 30 -9.21 -0.96 -23.85
C HIS A 30 -9.84 -1.65 -22.66
N SER A 31 -9.86 -2.98 -22.64
CA SER A 31 -10.39 -3.77 -21.52
C SER A 31 -9.64 -3.49 -20.22
N MET A 32 -8.31 -3.39 -20.28
CA MET A 32 -7.49 -3.05 -19.11
C MET A 32 -7.80 -1.64 -18.60
N LYS A 33 -7.92 -0.67 -19.50
CA LYS A 33 -8.26 0.72 -19.14
C LYS A 33 -9.62 0.80 -18.46
N GLU A 34 -10.62 0.09 -18.96
CA GLU A 34 -11.95 0.06 -18.36
C GLU A 34 -11.93 -0.57 -16.97
N ALA A 35 -11.26 -1.71 -16.80
CA ALA A 35 -11.12 -2.38 -15.51
C ALA A 35 -10.46 -1.47 -14.46
N LEU A 36 -9.35 -0.83 -14.81
CA LEU A 36 -8.64 0.09 -13.93
C LEU A 36 -9.47 1.33 -13.61
N SER A 37 -10.26 1.84 -14.55
CA SER A 37 -11.18 2.96 -14.33
C SER A 37 -12.26 2.62 -13.29
N ARG A 38 -12.71 1.38 -13.27
CA ARG A 38 -13.64 0.87 -12.26
C ARG A 38 -12.96 0.56 -10.91
N GLY A 39 -11.65 0.64 -10.84
CA GLY A 39 -10.88 0.32 -9.64
C GLY A 39 -10.60 -1.18 -9.46
N GLU A 40 -10.75 -1.96 -10.51
CA GLU A 40 -10.49 -3.39 -10.49
C GLU A 40 -8.98 -3.67 -10.53
N ARG A 41 -8.58 -4.71 -9.81
CA ARG A 41 -7.24 -5.25 -9.86
C ARG A 41 -7.08 -6.11 -11.10
N ILE A 42 -5.96 -5.97 -11.80
CA ILE A 42 -5.61 -6.81 -12.93
C ILE A 42 -4.41 -7.66 -12.55
N GLU A 43 -4.57 -8.95 -12.56
CA GLU A 43 -3.49 -9.91 -12.30
C GLU A 43 -3.13 -10.63 -13.61
N LEU A 44 -1.90 -10.39 -14.06
CA LEU A 44 -1.33 -11.05 -15.25
C LEU A 44 -0.22 -11.98 -14.76
N ARG A 45 -0.56 -13.26 -14.66
CA ARG A 45 0.38 -14.29 -14.22
C ARG A 45 1.60 -14.33 -15.13
N GLY A 46 2.81 -14.32 -14.53
CA GLY A 46 4.07 -14.25 -15.26
C GLY A 46 4.52 -12.85 -15.65
N PHE A 47 3.67 -11.82 -15.45
CA PHE A 47 4.02 -10.44 -15.75
C PHE A 47 3.96 -9.56 -14.50
N GLY A 48 2.82 -9.49 -13.86
CA GLY A 48 2.64 -8.69 -12.66
C GLY A 48 1.19 -8.35 -12.38
N VAL A 49 1.00 -7.44 -11.45
CA VAL A 49 -0.30 -7.03 -10.96
C VAL A 49 -0.45 -5.51 -11.02
N PHE A 50 -1.55 -5.06 -11.60
CA PHE A 50 -1.97 -3.65 -11.54
C PHE A 50 -2.99 -3.49 -10.42
N VAL A 51 -2.73 -2.58 -9.50
CA VAL A 51 -3.59 -2.27 -8.35
C VAL A 51 -3.99 -0.81 -8.37
N VAL A 52 -5.25 -0.54 -8.14
CA VAL A 52 -5.76 0.82 -7.97
C VAL A 52 -5.82 1.13 -6.48
N LYS A 53 -5.08 2.15 -6.06
CA LYS A 53 -5.07 2.62 -4.67
C LYS A 53 -5.66 4.03 -4.58
N PRO A 54 -6.43 4.33 -3.52
CA PRO A 54 -6.85 5.69 -3.27
C PRO A 54 -5.64 6.55 -2.90
N ARG A 55 -5.54 7.73 -3.48
CA ARG A 55 -4.57 8.75 -3.10
C ARG A 55 -5.19 9.63 -2.03
N LYS A 56 -4.54 9.72 -0.88
CA LYS A 56 -4.97 10.60 0.21
C LYS A 56 -4.89 12.07 -0.23
N ARG A 57 -5.75 12.90 0.33
CA ARG A 57 -5.59 14.35 0.24
C ARG A 57 -4.26 14.71 0.89
N GLY A 58 -3.52 15.60 0.27
CA GLY A 58 -2.24 16.06 0.76
C GLY A 58 -2.04 17.53 0.45
N VAL A 59 -0.97 18.06 1.01
CA VAL A 59 -0.50 19.41 0.70
C VAL A 59 0.83 19.25 -0.02
N GLY A 60 0.88 19.69 -1.26
CA GLY A 60 2.11 19.79 -2.04
C GLY A 60 2.67 21.19 -1.94
N ARG A 61 3.98 21.35 -2.05
CA ARG A 61 4.63 22.64 -2.22
C ARG A 61 5.07 22.84 -3.65
N ASN A 62 4.77 24.00 -4.17
CA ASN A 62 5.32 24.42 -5.44
C ASN A 62 6.85 24.66 -5.26
N PRO A 63 7.72 23.89 -5.93
CA PRO A 63 9.17 24.03 -5.73
C PRO A 63 9.71 25.38 -6.17
N ARG A 64 8.95 26.15 -6.96
CA ARG A 64 9.35 27.45 -7.47
C ARG A 64 8.91 28.64 -6.62
N THR A 65 7.77 28.54 -5.95
CA THR A 65 7.20 29.64 -5.15
C THR A 65 7.12 29.33 -3.67
N GLY A 66 7.25 28.06 -3.28
CA GLY A 66 7.08 27.61 -1.90
C GLY A 66 5.64 27.61 -1.39
N GLU A 67 4.68 27.97 -2.24
CA GLU A 67 3.26 27.96 -1.89
C GLU A 67 2.72 26.56 -1.69
N GLU A 68 1.87 26.41 -0.69
CA GLU A 68 1.15 25.18 -0.44
C GLU A 68 0.00 25.03 -1.41
N VAL A 69 -0.03 23.93 -2.15
CA VAL A 69 -1.09 23.58 -3.07
C VAL A 69 -1.84 22.37 -2.55
N ALA A 70 -3.15 22.51 -2.38
CA ALA A 70 -3.99 21.38 -1.99
C ALA A 70 -4.02 20.34 -3.11
N ILE A 71 -3.64 19.09 -2.78
CA ILE A 71 -3.73 17.96 -3.71
C ILE A 71 -5.09 17.31 -3.47
N PRO A 72 -5.99 17.28 -4.47
CA PRO A 72 -7.28 16.62 -4.32
C PRO A 72 -7.11 15.12 -4.14
N SER A 73 -8.08 14.50 -3.49
CA SER A 73 -8.17 13.04 -3.44
C SER A 73 -8.33 12.47 -4.84
N GLY A 74 -7.69 11.36 -5.10
CA GLY A 74 -7.73 10.70 -6.41
C GLY A 74 -7.43 9.22 -6.29
N LYS A 75 -7.20 8.60 -7.43
CA LYS A 75 -6.77 7.20 -7.52
C LYS A 75 -5.40 7.16 -8.20
N THR A 76 -4.59 6.22 -7.77
CA THR A 76 -3.28 5.93 -8.36
C THR A 76 -3.25 4.49 -8.81
N ILE A 77 -2.71 4.25 -9.99
CA ILE A 77 -2.48 2.90 -10.50
C ILE A 77 -1.04 2.54 -10.15
N ARG A 78 -0.85 1.42 -9.47
CA ARG A 78 0.45 0.87 -9.15
C ARG A 78 0.64 -0.47 -9.81
N PHE A 79 1.82 -0.67 -10.35
CA PHE A 79 2.24 -1.93 -10.95
C PHE A 79 3.20 -2.64 -10.00
N LYS A 80 2.89 -3.91 -9.71
CA LYS A 80 3.78 -4.80 -8.96
C LYS A 80 4.30 -5.86 -9.91
N PRO A 81 5.61 -5.90 -10.17
CA PRO A 81 6.18 -6.91 -11.05
C PRO A 81 5.98 -8.32 -10.48
N GLY A 82 5.75 -9.26 -11.38
CA GLY A 82 5.68 -10.68 -11.04
C GLY A 82 7.07 -11.27 -10.79
N LYS A 83 7.12 -12.52 -10.32
CA LYS A 83 8.36 -13.21 -9.97
C LYS A 83 9.37 -13.25 -11.13
N GLU A 84 8.91 -13.40 -12.37
CA GLU A 84 9.80 -13.43 -13.54
C GLU A 84 10.51 -12.09 -13.74
N LEU A 85 9.79 -10.97 -13.58
CA LEU A 85 10.40 -9.64 -13.66
C LEU A 85 11.31 -9.36 -12.45
N GLN A 86 10.92 -9.79 -11.25
CA GLN A 86 11.77 -9.66 -10.06
C GLN A 86 13.09 -10.41 -10.21
N ALA A 87 13.08 -11.56 -10.86
CA ALA A 87 14.31 -12.31 -11.16
C ALA A 87 15.29 -11.52 -12.05
N HIS A 88 14.81 -10.51 -12.78
CA HIS A 88 15.63 -9.57 -13.55
C HIS A 88 15.99 -8.28 -12.79
N GLY A 89 15.75 -8.23 -11.48
CA GLY A 89 16.12 -7.11 -10.63
C GLY A 89 15.10 -5.97 -10.57
N PHE A 90 13.84 -6.24 -10.89
CA PHE A 90 12.77 -5.25 -10.76
C PHE A 90 11.97 -5.49 -9.48
N ASP A 91 12.04 -4.55 -8.57
CA ASP A 91 11.27 -4.56 -7.33
C ASP A 91 10.01 -3.68 -7.44
N SER A 92 9.05 -3.88 -6.55
CA SER A 92 7.93 -2.96 -6.42
C SER A 92 8.36 -1.71 -5.65
N GLU A 93 7.97 -0.53 -6.12
CA GLU A 93 8.27 0.74 -5.45
C GLU A 93 7.63 0.88 -4.05
N ASP A 94 6.77 -0.06 -3.65
CA ASP A 94 6.02 -0.03 -2.39
C ASP A 94 6.77 -0.65 -1.19
N ASP A 95 8.00 -1.15 -1.36
CA ASP A 95 8.81 -1.71 -0.27
C ASP A 95 9.50 -0.66 0.59
N HIS A 96 9.19 0.62 0.44
CA HIS A 96 9.43 1.58 1.50
C HIS A 96 8.36 1.36 2.56
N HIS A 97 8.67 0.44 3.39
CA HIS A 97 8.23 0.24 4.73
C HIS A 97 7.98 1.60 5.40
N ASP A 98 6.75 2.02 5.45
CA ASP A 98 6.30 2.87 6.53
C ASP A 98 6.36 1.98 7.79
N GLU A 99 7.58 1.79 8.29
CA GLU A 99 7.76 1.46 9.67
C GLU A 99 7.24 2.68 10.43
N ASP A 100 5.96 2.65 10.69
CA ASP A 100 5.42 3.33 11.84
C ASP A 100 6.20 2.79 13.04
N HIS A 101 7.31 3.44 13.33
CA HIS A 101 7.88 3.42 14.64
C HIS A 101 6.83 4.04 15.56
N ASN A 102 5.84 3.23 15.88
CA ASN A 102 5.14 3.40 17.11
C ASN A 102 6.16 3.09 18.21
N SER A 103 7.01 4.06 18.46
CA SER A 103 7.76 4.14 19.69
C SER A 103 6.73 4.31 20.79
N GLN A 104 6.23 3.18 21.26
CA GLN A 104 5.73 3.14 22.60
C GLN A 104 6.93 3.45 23.48
N GLU A 105 7.10 4.72 23.81
CA GLU A 105 7.77 5.10 25.01
C GLU A 105 6.99 4.46 26.16
N GLU A 106 7.40 3.26 26.49
CA GLU A 106 7.16 2.77 27.83
C GLU A 106 7.88 3.70 28.78
N LEU A 107 7.15 4.65 29.27
CA LEU A 107 7.51 5.35 30.49
C LEU A 107 7.62 4.32 31.61
N HIS A 108 8.81 3.79 31.75
CA HIS A 108 9.23 3.18 32.98
C HIS A 108 9.32 4.29 34.03
N THR A 109 8.19 4.63 34.60
CA THR A 109 8.22 5.25 35.90
C THR A 109 8.42 4.12 36.92
N GLY A 110 9.66 3.78 37.11
CA GLY A 110 10.08 3.12 38.29
C GLY A 110 9.84 4.05 39.46
N GLY A 111 8.71 3.89 40.10
CA GLY A 111 8.51 4.43 41.45
C GLY A 111 9.09 3.44 42.42
N PRO A 112 10.03 3.80 43.24
CA PRO A 112 10.44 2.98 44.36
C PRO A 112 9.37 3.01 45.40
N THR A 113 8.88 1.89 45.75
CA THR A 113 8.34 1.71 47.09
C THR A 113 9.48 1.56 48.04
N PRO A 114 9.49 2.25 49.09
CA PRO A 114 10.03 1.74 50.31
C PRO A 114 9.06 1.84 51.47
N GLY A 115 9.08 0.80 52.19
CA GLY A 115 9.00 0.88 53.58
C GLY A 115 7.61 0.92 54.16
N ASP A 116 7.46 -0.14 54.77
CA ASP A 116 7.66 -0.27 56.19
C ASP A 116 6.80 0.68 56.99
N ASN A 117 6.00 0.09 57.60
CA ASN A 117 5.76 0.10 59.04
C ASN A 117 4.30 -0.21 59.28
N ASP A 118 4.18 -1.42 59.77
CA ASP A 118 4.39 -1.78 61.13
C ASP A 118 3.41 -1.07 62.06
N ASN A 119 2.85 -1.99 62.75
CA ASN A 119 2.21 -1.78 64.03
C ASN A 119 0.81 -1.20 64.07
N GLY A 120 0.10 -2.02 64.47
CA GLY A 120 -0.46 -1.90 65.81
C GLY A 120 -1.92 -2.24 65.77
N ASP A 121 -2.04 -3.40 66.17
CA ASP A 121 -2.68 -3.68 67.44
C ASP A 121 -4.20 -3.64 67.43
N ALA A 122 -4.62 -4.86 67.62
CA ALA A 122 -5.54 -5.25 68.65
C ALA A 122 -6.77 -4.37 68.87
N GLY A 123 -7.83 -5.03 68.74
CA GLY A 123 -8.87 -4.56 69.63
C GLY A 123 -10.28 -4.80 69.14
N THR A 124 -10.73 -5.95 69.46
CA THR A 124 -12.02 -6.06 70.13
C THR A 124 -13.24 -6.17 69.21
N GLU A 125 -13.68 -7.36 69.13
CA GLU A 125 -15.10 -7.67 69.02
C GLU A 125 -15.90 -6.94 70.08
N PRO A 126 -17.14 -6.62 69.78
CA PRO A 126 -18.13 -7.35 70.51
C PRO A 126 -19.30 -7.88 69.72
N ARG A 127 -19.64 -9.05 70.04
CA ARG A 127 -20.94 -9.68 69.90
C ARG A 127 -22.08 -8.72 70.20
N THR A 128 -23.12 -8.87 69.48
CA THR A 128 -24.50 -9.00 69.95
C THR A 128 -25.33 -9.48 68.81
N GLU A 129 -25.76 -10.73 68.82
CA GLU A 129 -27.06 -11.21 69.33
C GLU A 129 -28.24 -10.27 68.94
N PHE A 130 -28.90 -10.69 68.06
CA PHE A 130 -30.27 -11.12 67.83
C PHE A 130 -30.54 -11.40 66.36
#